data_b37c769e38eb18bec85319221413d311
#
_entry.id   b37c769e38eb18bec85319221413d311
#
_cell.length_a   1.000
_cell.length_b   1.000
_cell.length_c   1.000
_cell.angle_alpha   90.00
_cell.angle_beta   90.00
_cell.angle_gamma   90.00
#
_symmetry.space_group_name_H-M   'P 1'
#
loop_
_entity.id
_entity.type
_entity.pdbx_description
1 polymer ?
#
loop_
_entity_poly.entity_id
_entity_poly.type
_entity_poly.pdbx_seq_one_letter_code
_entity_poly.pdbx_strand_id
1 'polypeptide(L)'
;FIGLANPKTPTENTKLFGRDWNWNSSGQTPAPIDNFSNNYHVGDTILYGKKITADNIRRVIRKVTWEPNTRYDFYRDDVSYENKSKNTNVSNLYSSNYYVINKEFKVYVCISNGSTGSNPNGNISADEPNFTDLEPSKAGGQGDGYLWKYLFTVSPADIIKFDSTEYITVPNNWATSIDPSIRSVRENADSTVNSNQIKHVYVDNAGIGYGNFTGKECDILGDGSGAKARVDATSGSITNVVVSAGGKGYSYGVVDLGTSNTSSIQTLAKLIPMIPPSRGHGFDIYSELGTDKVLIYARFDDATKDFPVDTKFAQVGILKNPTKAESTEIFSEGQFSGLPAIKMDDSDSLNLPSGSLTVGEKITQLREDGKTAEAYVASYDVDTHVIKYFRDRSLNYT
;
A
#
# COMPACT_ATOMS: atom_id res chain seq x y z
N PHE A 1 17.88 7.21 2.93
CA PHE A 1 18.22 7.91 1.69
C PHE A 1 17.68 7.13 0.51
N ILE A 2 17.21 7.84 -0.51
CA ILE A 2 16.93 7.30 -1.84
C ILE A 2 18.07 7.68 -2.76
N GLY A 3 18.58 6.73 -3.51
CA GLY A 3 19.68 6.94 -4.45
C GLY A 3 19.23 6.71 -5.89
N LEU A 4 19.76 7.50 -6.81
CA LEU A 4 19.50 7.40 -8.24
C LEU A 4 20.79 7.02 -8.97
N ALA A 5 20.72 5.97 -9.77
CA ALA A 5 21.85 5.44 -10.52
C ALA A 5 21.77 5.84 -11.99
N ASN A 6 22.94 6.07 -12.60
CA ASN A 6 23.07 6.50 -13.99
C ASN A 6 22.54 5.44 -14.97
N PRO A 7 21.70 5.80 -15.93
CA PRO A 7 21.27 4.91 -17.00
C PRO A 7 22.31 4.76 -18.07
N LYS A 8 22.23 3.66 -18.81
CA LYS A 8 22.87 3.53 -20.11
C LYS A 8 22.05 4.14 -21.22
N THR A 9 22.75 4.61 -22.25
CA THR A 9 22.11 4.98 -23.50
C THR A 9 21.68 3.73 -24.27
N PRO A 10 20.55 3.79 -25.01
CA PRO A 10 20.03 2.63 -25.75
C PRO A 10 20.95 2.05 -26.80
N THR A 11 21.94 2.83 -27.24
CA THR A 11 22.90 2.47 -28.34
C THR A 11 24.12 1.71 -27.84
N GLU A 12 24.34 1.67 -26.53
CA GLU A 12 25.50 1.00 -25.97
C GLU A 12 25.13 -0.39 -25.45
N ASN A 13 25.48 -1.37 -26.26
CA ASN A 13 25.32 -2.79 -25.92
C ASN A 13 26.44 -3.27 -24.99
N THR A 14 26.88 -2.41 -24.08
CA THR A 14 27.93 -2.70 -23.13
C THR A 14 27.31 -3.18 -21.81
N LYS A 15 27.89 -4.19 -21.20
CA LYS A 15 27.53 -4.70 -19.90
C LYS A 15 27.95 -3.71 -18.83
N LEU A 16 27.01 -2.93 -18.29
CA LEU A 16 27.25 -2.26 -17.04
C LEU A 16 27.12 -3.30 -15.94
N PHE A 17 28.23 -3.56 -15.27
CA PHE A 17 28.22 -4.45 -14.11
C PHE A 17 27.76 -5.89 -14.41
N GLY A 18 28.15 -6.40 -15.60
CA GLY A 18 27.83 -7.78 -15.96
C GLY A 18 26.35 -8.03 -16.34
N ARG A 19 25.56 -7.00 -16.51
CA ARG A 19 24.17 -7.09 -16.97
C ARG A 19 23.96 -6.37 -18.27
N ASP A 20 23.23 -7.05 -19.17
CA ASP A 20 22.69 -6.44 -20.36
C ASP A 20 21.41 -5.69 -19.98
N TRP A 21 21.46 -4.37 -19.99
CA TRP A 21 20.29 -3.53 -19.84
C TRP A 21 19.70 -3.33 -21.23
N ASN A 22 18.70 -4.12 -21.57
CA ASN A 22 17.96 -3.92 -22.80
C ASN A 22 16.94 -2.81 -22.58
N TRP A 23 17.23 -1.65 -23.14
CA TRP A 23 16.22 -0.64 -23.37
C TRP A 23 15.31 -1.15 -24.47
N ASN A 24 13.98 -1.02 -24.30
CA ASN A 24 13.08 -1.36 -25.38
C ASN A 24 13.27 -0.38 -26.57
N SER A 25 12.77 -0.76 -27.74
CA SER A 25 12.87 0.04 -28.97
C SER A 25 12.24 1.43 -28.87
N SER A 26 11.43 1.71 -27.86
CA SER A 26 10.83 3.02 -27.55
C SER A 26 11.70 3.89 -26.64
N GLY A 27 12.87 3.44 -26.21
CA GLY A 27 13.76 4.19 -25.33
C GLY A 27 13.27 4.29 -23.87
N GLN A 28 12.32 3.45 -23.47
CA GLN A 28 11.86 3.41 -22.09
C GLN A 28 12.87 2.70 -21.20
N THR A 29 13.11 3.24 -20.01
CA THR A 29 13.92 2.58 -19.00
C THR A 29 13.30 1.25 -18.61
N PRO A 30 14.11 0.18 -18.46
CA PRO A 30 13.61 -1.07 -17.92
C PRO A 30 13.10 -0.86 -16.48
N ALA A 31 12.10 -1.63 -16.10
CA ALA A 31 11.60 -1.62 -14.73
C ALA A 31 12.75 -1.97 -13.74
N PRO A 32 12.85 -1.29 -12.61
CA PRO A 32 13.82 -1.62 -11.57
C PRO A 32 13.67 -3.08 -11.13
N ILE A 33 14.80 -3.76 -10.97
CA ILE A 33 14.78 -5.14 -10.50
C ILE A 33 14.83 -5.13 -8.98
N ASP A 34 13.80 -5.69 -8.37
CA ASP A 34 13.71 -5.87 -6.92
C ASP A 34 14.46 -7.13 -6.49
N ASN A 35 15.78 -7.05 -6.42
CA ASN A 35 16.60 -8.10 -5.83
C ASN A 35 17.92 -7.54 -5.27
N PHE A 36 18.49 -8.25 -4.31
CA PHE A 36 19.75 -7.89 -3.66
C PHE A 36 21.02 -8.30 -4.41
N SER A 37 20.93 -9.07 -5.48
CA SER A 37 22.11 -9.57 -6.20
C SER A 37 22.94 -8.50 -6.89
N ASN A 38 22.45 -7.26 -6.93
CA ASN A 38 23.09 -6.11 -7.61
C ASN A 38 23.59 -5.02 -6.67
N ASN A 39 23.65 -5.26 -5.37
CA ASN A 39 24.01 -4.23 -4.40
C ASN A 39 25.35 -3.54 -4.69
N TYR A 40 26.37 -4.28 -5.14
CA TYR A 40 27.66 -3.72 -5.51
C TYR A 40 27.53 -2.73 -6.68
N HIS A 41 26.72 -3.06 -7.68
CA HIS A 41 26.57 -2.24 -8.87
C HIS A 41 25.77 -0.98 -8.61
N VAL A 42 24.77 -1.07 -7.72
CA VAL A 42 23.98 0.09 -7.30
C VAL A 42 24.84 1.07 -6.53
N GLY A 43 25.68 0.59 -5.59
CA GLY A 43 26.59 1.44 -4.81
C GLY A 43 27.56 2.22 -5.70
N ASP A 44 28.15 1.57 -6.70
CA ASP A 44 29.11 2.20 -7.61
C ASP A 44 28.51 3.20 -8.59
N THR A 45 27.21 3.12 -8.85
CA THR A 45 26.53 3.93 -9.86
C THR A 45 25.57 4.96 -9.31
N ILE A 46 25.38 5.01 -7.99
CA ILE A 46 24.57 6.04 -7.36
C ILE A 46 25.24 7.40 -7.52
N LEU A 47 24.55 8.30 -8.24
CA LEU A 47 25.01 9.66 -8.47
C LEU A 47 24.42 10.64 -7.44
N TYR A 48 23.18 10.42 -7.06
CA TYR A 48 22.43 11.31 -6.19
C TYR A 48 21.73 10.55 -5.10
N GLY A 49 21.70 11.12 -3.91
CA GLY A 49 20.99 10.59 -2.78
C GLY A 49 20.22 11.69 -2.04
N LYS A 50 19.00 11.39 -1.64
CA LYS A 50 18.20 12.30 -0.82
C LYS A 50 17.78 11.62 0.47
N LYS A 51 17.92 12.32 1.58
CA LYS A 51 17.41 11.86 2.87
C LYS A 51 15.89 11.82 2.84
N ILE A 52 15.33 10.68 3.26
CA ILE A 52 13.89 10.48 3.38
C ILE A 52 13.51 10.63 4.85
N THR A 53 12.50 11.42 5.13
CA THR A 53 11.89 11.56 6.45
C THR A 53 10.60 10.74 6.53
N ALA A 54 10.08 10.53 7.73
CA ALA A 54 8.82 9.82 7.95
C ALA A 54 7.63 10.44 7.18
N ASP A 55 7.66 11.77 6.97
CA ASP A 55 6.62 12.49 6.22
C ASP A 55 6.61 12.19 4.71
N ASN A 56 7.67 11.56 4.22
CA ASN A 56 7.81 11.17 2.83
C ASN A 56 7.56 9.67 2.59
N ILE A 57 7.09 8.96 3.60
CA ILE A 57 6.79 7.53 3.52
C ILE A 57 5.35 7.31 3.98
N ARG A 58 4.57 6.59 3.19
CA ARG A 58 3.22 6.17 3.58
C ARG A 58 3.03 4.69 3.28
N ARG A 59 2.40 3.99 4.19
CA ARG A 59 1.85 2.68 3.91
C ARG A 59 0.71 2.83 2.93
N VAL A 60 0.57 1.87 2.04
CA VAL A 60 -0.45 1.91 1.00
C VAL A 60 -1.15 0.57 0.86
N ILE A 61 -2.36 0.66 0.33
CA ILE A 61 -3.15 -0.48 -0.13
C ILE A 61 -3.48 -0.28 -1.61
N ARG A 62 -3.92 -1.31 -2.27
CA ARG A 62 -4.37 -1.26 -3.66
C ARG A 62 -5.57 -0.31 -3.79
N LYS A 63 -5.60 0.53 -4.81
CA LYS A 63 -6.70 1.46 -5.06
C LYS A 63 -7.85 0.72 -5.74
N VAL A 64 -8.94 0.54 -5.01
CA VAL A 64 -10.19 0.01 -5.52
C VAL A 64 -11.21 1.15 -5.49
N THR A 65 -11.36 1.85 -6.61
CA THR A 65 -12.32 2.95 -6.72
C THR A 65 -13.73 2.36 -6.80
N TRP A 66 -14.67 2.97 -6.06
CA TRP A 66 -16.07 2.61 -6.21
C TRP A 66 -16.61 3.09 -7.56
N GLU A 67 -17.25 2.18 -8.27
CA GLU A 67 -17.91 2.45 -9.55
C GLU A 67 -19.36 1.95 -9.51
N PRO A 68 -20.30 2.71 -10.05
CA PRO A 68 -21.69 2.29 -10.09
C PRO A 68 -21.88 1.03 -10.95
N ASN A 69 -22.89 0.25 -10.62
CA ASN A 69 -23.23 -0.99 -11.31
C ASN A 69 -22.12 -2.08 -11.28
N THR A 70 -21.27 -2.03 -10.28
CA THR A 70 -20.18 -2.99 -10.08
C THR A 70 -20.52 -3.94 -8.92
N ARG A 71 -20.01 -5.18 -9.00
CA ARG A 71 -20.07 -6.12 -7.89
C ARG A 71 -18.75 -6.12 -7.14
N TYR A 72 -18.85 -6.00 -5.82
CA TYR A 72 -17.70 -6.06 -4.92
C TYR A 72 -17.76 -7.33 -4.09
N ASP A 73 -16.61 -7.85 -3.72
CA ASP A 73 -16.52 -8.88 -2.69
C ASP A 73 -16.84 -8.25 -1.33
N PHE A 74 -17.18 -9.05 -0.35
CA PHE A 74 -17.29 -8.61 1.03
C PHE A 74 -16.18 -9.25 1.88
N TYR A 75 -15.91 -8.68 3.04
CA TYR A 75 -14.94 -9.23 3.97
C TYR A 75 -15.35 -10.64 4.38
N ARG A 76 -14.43 -11.59 4.24
CA ARG A 76 -14.58 -12.98 4.65
C ARG A 76 -13.29 -13.47 5.30
N ASP A 77 -13.39 -14.02 6.48
CA ASP A 77 -12.28 -14.63 7.20
C ASP A 77 -11.86 -16.00 6.63
N ASP A 78 -12.72 -16.62 5.82
CA ASP A 78 -12.54 -17.96 5.25
C ASP A 78 -12.04 -17.97 3.79
N VAL A 79 -11.58 -16.84 3.25
CA VAL A 79 -11.01 -16.80 1.89
C VAL A 79 -9.71 -17.60 1.86
N SER A 80 -9.68 -18.60 0.98
CA SER A 80 -8.56 -19.53 0.85
C SER A 80 -8.44 -20.06 -0.58
N TYR A 81 -7.47 -20.93 -0.83
CA TYR A 81 -7.33 -21.62 -2.10
C TYR A 81 -8.57 -22.46 -2.47
N GLU A 82 -9.20 -23.07 -1.47
CA GLU A 82 -10.39 -23.90 -1.63
C GLU A 82 -11.68 -23.09 -1.68
N ASN A 83 -11.69 -21.94 -0.99
CA ASN A 83 -12.86 -21.05 -0.90
C ASN A 83 -12.50 -19.65 -1.38
N LYS A 84 -12.45 -19.48 -2.68
CA LYS A 84 -12.08 -18.22 -3.32
C LYS A 84 -13.17 -17.15 -3.19
N SER A 85 -12.77 -15.88 -3.26
CA SER A 85 -13.67 -14.75 -3.43
C SER A 85 -14.53 -14.91 -4.68
N LYS A 86 -15.81 -14.60 -4.59
CA LYS A 86 -16.77 -14.97 -5.64
C LYS A 86 -16.72 -14.05 -6.86
N ASN A 87 -16.43 -12.77 -6.67
CA ASN A 87 -16.37 -11.81 -7.78
C ASN A 87 -14.97 -11.72 -8.40
N THR A 88 -13.93 -11.70 -7.61
CA THR A 88 -12.55 -11.58 -8.09
C THR A 88 -11.86 -12.93 -8.32
N ASN A 89 -12.43 -14.03 -7.84
CA ASN A 89 -11.89 -15.40 -7.94
C ASN A 89 -10.46 -15.57 -7.41
N VAL A 90 -10.07 -14.75 -6.43
CA VAL A 90 -8.76 -14.83 -5.79
C VAL A 90 -8.81 -15.66 -4.52
N SER A 91 -7.67 -16.28 -4.19
CA SER A 91 -7.49 -17.14 -3.01
C SER A 91 -6.91 -16.41 -1.79
N ASN A 92 -6.68 -15.12 -1.92
CA ASN A 92 -6.19 -14.24 -0.85
C ASN A 92 -7.14 -13.06 -0.69
N LEU A 93 -7.65 -12.84 0.51
CA LEU A 93 -8.56 -11.75 0.83
C LEU A 93 -8.01 -10.39 0.35
N TYR A 94 -6.75 -10.11 0.61
CA TYR A 94 -6.12 -8.82 0.29
C TYR A 94 -6.00 -8.53 -1.23
N SER A 95 -6.20 -9.54 -2.05
CA SER A 95 -6.27 -9.40 -3.51
C SER A 95 -7.70 -9.25 -4.02
N SER A 96 -8.71 -9.43 -3.17
CA SER A 96 -10.13 -9.26 -3.51
C SER A 96 -10.57 -7.79 -3.40
N ASN A 97 -11.72 -7.47 -3.98
CA ASN A 97 -12.28 -6.11 -3.96
C ASN A 97 -13.29 -5.95 -2.82
N TYR A 98 -12.88 -6.25 -1.56
CA TYR A 98 -13.75 -6.18 -0.38
C TYR A 98 -13.74 -4.81 0.31
N TYR A 99 -13.01 -3.86 -0.21
CA TYR A 99 -13.01 -2.46 0.23
C TYR A 99 -13.00 -1.54 -0.98
N VAL A 100 -13.44 -0.31 -0.79
CA VAL A 100 -13.49 0.71 -1.85
C VAL A 100 -13.09 2.08 -1.33
N ILE A 101 -12.63 2.92 -2.24
CA ILE A 101 -12.49 4.36 -2.02
C ILE A 101 -13.52 5.10 -2.86
N ASN A 102 -14.23 6.06 -2.27
CA ASN A 102 -15.19 6.90 -2.96
C ASN A 102 -14.54 8.18 -3.53
N LYS A 103 -15.33 8.99 -4.22
CA LYS A 103 -14.88 10.26 -4.83
C LYS A 103 -14.44 11.33 -3.83
N GLU A 104 -14.88 11.20 -2.57
CA GLU A 104 -14.47 12.09 -1.47
C GLU A 104 -13.27 11.53 -0.67
N PHE A 105 -12.56 10.55 -1.23
CA PHE A 105 -11.40 9.90 -0.60
C PHE A 105 -11.70 9.20 0.74
N LYS A 106 -12.95 8.80 0.95
CA LYS A 106 -13.34 7.98 2.08
C LYS A 106 -13.20 6.50 1.74
N VAL A 107 -12.66 5.73 2.64
CA VAL A 107 -12.41 4.29 2.48
C VAL A 107 -13.40 3.49 3.30
N TYR A 108 -14.01 2.50 2.66
CA TYR A 108 -15.05 1.64 3.24
C TYR A 108 -14.70 0.18 3.04
N VAL A 109 -14.87 -0.63 4.07
CA VAL A 109 -14.88 -2.09 3.94
C VAL A 109 -16.31 -2.58 3.71
N CYS A 110 -16.47 -3.51 2.78
CA CYS A 110 -17.74 -4.17 2.51
C CYS A 110 -17.97 -5.27 3.53
N ILE A 111 -18.98 -5.12 4.37
CA ILE A 111 -19.38 -6.13 5.38
C ILE A 111 -20.36 -7.14 4.80
N SER A 112 -21.22 -6.70 3.88
CA SER A 112 -22.14 -7.57 3.16
C SER A 112 -22.40 -6.99 1.77
N ASN A 113 -22.45 -7.84 0.78
CA ASN A 113 -22.80 -7.49 -0.60
C ASN A 113 -24.13 -8.12 -1.04
N GLY A 114 -24.95 -8.61 -0.08
CA GLY A 114 -26.20 -9.29 -0.37
C GLY A 114 -26.04 -10.68 -0.99
N SER A 115 -24.87 -11.28 -0.88
CA SER A 115 -24.64 -12.64 -1.40
C SER A 115 -25.33 -13.69 -0.52
N THR A 116 -25.77 -14.76 -1.20
CA THR A 116 -26.34 -15.96 -0.60
C THR A 116 -25.87 -17.18 -1.40
N GLY A 117 -26.12 -18.37 -0.91
CA GLY A 117 -25.82 -19.61 -1.67
C GLY A 117 -26.49 -19.67 -3.06
N SER A 118 -27.67 -19.06 -3.21
CA SER A 118 -28.36 -18.95 -4.51
C SER A 118 -27.91 -17.74 -5.35
N ASN A 119 -27.29 -16.73 -4.73
CA ASN A 119 -26.69 -15.56 -5.37
C ASN A 119 -25.26 -15.35 -4.84
N PRO A 120 -24.31 -16.23 -5.15
CA PRO A 120 -22.99 -16.22 -4.52
C PRO A 120 -22.16 -14.97 -4.87
N ASN A 121 -22.45 -14.31 -5.99
CA ASN A 121 -21.75 -13.09 -6.40
C ASN A 121 -22.31 -11.83 -5.73
N GLY A 122 -23.41 -11.94 -4.99
CA GLY A 122 -24.07 -10.80 -4.37
C GLY A 122 -24.77 -9.87 -5.36
N ASN A 123 -25.23 -8.75 -4.88
CA ASN A 123 -25.95 -7.75 -5.66
C ASN A 123 -25.00 -6.84 -6.44
N ILE A 124 -25.56 -6.01 -7.29
CA ILE A 124 -24.85 -4.92 -7.97
C ILE A 124 -24.91 -3.71 -7.05
N SER A 125 -23.76 -3.08 -6.79
CA SER A 125 -23.72 -1.83 -6.03
C SER A 125 -24.16 -0.67 -6.92
N ALA A 126 -25.22 -0.01 -6.51
CA ALA A 126 -25.82 1.12 -7.24
C ALA A 126 -25.56 2.46 -6.57
N ASP A 127 -25.42 2.47 -5.25
CA ASP A 127 -25.30 3.67 -4.43
C ASP A 127 -23.89 3.80 -3.83
N GLU A 128 -23.23 4.95 -4.08
CA GLU A 128 -21.91 5.23 -3.55
C GLU A 128 -21.98 5.46 -2.03
N PRO A 129 -21.18 4.73 -1.21
CA PRO A 129 -21.14 5.00 0.20
C PRO A 129 -20.48 6.36 0.47
N ASN A 130 -21.17 7.24 1.20
CA ASN A 130 -20.70 8.57 1.53
C ASN A 130 -21.16 9.02 2.92
N PHE A 131 -20.88 8.22 3.92
CA PHE A 131 -21.20 8.48 5.33
C PHE A 131 -19.96 8.24 6.19
N THR A 132 -20.03 8.61 7.45
CA THR A 132 -18.96 8.39 8.45
C THR A 132 -19.47 7.66 9.69
N ASP A 133 -20.55 6.90 9.52
CA ASP A 133 -21.13 6.10 10.58
C ASP A 133 -20.13 5.06 11.08
N LEU A 134 -20.06 4.90 12.38
CA LEU A 134 -19.13 3.96 13.01
C LEU A 134 -19.62 2.51 12.90
N GLU A 135 -20.91 2.30 12.71
CA GLU A 135 -21.51 0.99 12.45
C GLU A 135 -21.73 0.79 10.94
N PRO A 136 -21.76 -0.48 10.48
CA PRO A 136 -22.06 -0.75 9.07
C PRO A 136 -23.42 -0.19 8.67
N SER A 137 -23.43 0.60 7.60
CA SER A 137 -24.61 1.28 7.09
C SER A 137 -24.81 0.99 5.61
N LYS A 138 -26.07 1.15 5.14
CA LYS A 138 -26.42 1.06 3.71
C LYS A 138 -26.07 2.36 3.03
N ALA A 139 -25.62 2.26 1.77
CA ALA A 139 -25.54 3.41 0.89
C ALA A 139 -26.90 3.65 0.21
N GLY A 140 -27.24 4.92 -0.03
CA GLY A 140 -28.48 5.33 -0.69
C GLY A 140 -29.76 5.12 0.13
N GLY A 141 -30.87 5.59 -0.41
CA GLY A 141 -32.18 5.58 0.30
C GLY A 141 -32.90 4.23 0.28
N GLN A 142 -32.75 3.44 -0.79
CA GLN A 142 -33.42 2.15 -0.96
C GLN A 142 -32.57 0.98 -0.49
N GLY A 143 -31.25 1.15 -0.54
CA GLY A 143 -30.26 0.10 -0.29
C GLY A 143 -30.22 -0.93 -1.43
N ASP A 144 -29.03 -1.20 -1.90
CA ASP A 144 -28.72 -2.19 -2.92
C ASP A 144 -28.38 -3.57 -2.34
N GLY A 145 -28.50 -3.71 -1.01
CA GLY A 145 -28.12 -4.91 -0.26
C GLY A 145 -26.69 -4.88 0.27
N TYR A 146 -25.93 -3.85 -0.07
CA TYR A 146 -24.61 -3.65 0.51
C TYR A 146 -24.68 -3.04 1.90
N LEU A 147 -23.78 -3.51 2.77
CA LEU A 147 -23.47 -2.89 4.05
C LEU A 147 -22.01 -2.50 4.03
N TRP A 148 -21.74 -1.22 4.12
CA TRP A 148 -20.40 -0.65 4.15
C TRP A 148 -20.06 -0.15 5.54
N LYS A 149 -18.82 -0.34 5.97
CA LYS A 149 -18.30 0.26 7.20
C LYS A 149 -17.22 1.27 6.83
N TYR A 150 -17.39 2.50 7.28
CA TYR A 150 -16.39 3.55 7.16
C TYR A 150 -15.13 3.20 7.97
N LEU A 151 -13.96 3.40 7.38
CA LEU A 151 -12.67 3.21 8.04
C LEU A 151 -11.93 4.53 8.25
N PHE A 152 -11.63 5.25 7.18
CA PHE A 152 -10.92 6.52 7.25
C PHE A 152 -11.12 7.36 5.98
N THR A 153 -10.73 8.63 6.08
CA THR A 153 -10.61 9.53 4.93
C THR A 153 -9.14 9.81 4.68
N VAL A 154 -8.70 9.71 3.42
CA VAL A 154 -7.31 10.04 3.05
C VAL A 154 -7.08 11.53 3.24
N SER A 155 -5.97 11.89 3.89
CA SER A 155 -5.69 13.30 4.18
C SER A 155 -5.38 14.09 2.90
N PRO A 156 -5.78 15.37 2.79
CA PRO A 156 -5.44 16.20 1.63
C PRO A 156 -3.93 16.29 1.36
N ALA A 157 -3.13 16.32 2.40
CA ALA A 157 -1.67 16.35 2.29
C ALA A 157 -1.12 15.05 1.65
N ASP A 158 -1.71 13.91 1.98
CA ASP A 158 -1.32 12.63 1.39
C ASP A 158 -1.81 12.49 -0.05
N ILE A 159 -3.00 13.00 -0.37
CA ILE A 159 -3.50 13.05 -1.74
C ILE A 159 -2.52 13.83 -2.64
N ILE A 160 -2.09 15.03 -2.21
CA ILE A 160 -1.17 15.87 -2.99
C ILE A 160 0.20 15.19 -3.20
N LYS A 161 0.72 14.50 -2.19
CA LYS A 161 2.06 13.92 -2.25
C LYS A 161 2.10 12.52 -2.87
N PHE A 162 1.08 11.71 -2.66
CA PHE A 162 1.10 10.27 -2.94
C PHE A 162 -0.04 9.83 -3.87
N ASP A 163 -0.62 10.75 -4.66
CA ASP A 163 -1.63 10.35 -5.64
C ASP A 163 -1.05 9.32 -6.62
N SER A 164 -1.74 8.20 -6.70
CA SER A 164 -1.37 7.07 -7.52
C SER A 164 -2.62 6.47 -8.15
N THR A 165 -2.47 5.94 -9.36
CA THR A 165 -3.53 5.21 -10.04
C THR A 165 -3.75 3.82 -9.45
N GLU A 166 -2.73 3.22 -8.83
CA GLU A 166 -2.75 1.84 -8.35
C GLU A 166 -2.89 1.71 -6.84
N TYR A 167 -2.48 2.74 -6.10
CA TYR A 167 -2.39 2.68 -4.63
C TYR A 167 -3.03 3.88 -3.97
N ILE A 168 -3.57 3.67 -2.77
CA ILE A 168 -4.03 4.71 -1.85
C ILE A 168 -3.27 4.62 -0.54
N THR A 169 -3.00 5.77 0.06
CA THR A 169 -2.33 5.84 1.35
C THR A 169 -3.28 5.48 2.49
N VAL A 170 -2.74 4.83 3.51
CA VAL A 170 -3.42 4.64 4.79
C VAL A 170 -2.80 5.56 5.85
N PRO A 171 -3.58 6.05 6.82
CA PRO A 171 -3.07 6.93 7.86
C PRO A 171 -1.88 6.31 8.59
N ASN A 172 -0.80 7.09 8.76
CA ASN A 172 0.31 6.70 9.63
C ASN A 172 -0.12 6.78 11.10
N ASN A 173 0.52 5.98 11.95
CA ASN A 173 0.29 6.01 13.40
C ASN A 173 -1.15 5.69 13.82
N TRP A 174 -1.86 4.83 13.09
CA TRP A 174 -3.25 4.47 13.38
C TRP A 174 -3.46 4.13 14.86
N ALA A 175 -2.61 3.26 15.42
CA ALA A 175 -2.75 2.80 16.81
C ALA A 175 -2.54 3.91 17.86
N THR A 176 -1.77 4.95 17.54
CA THR A 176 -1.41 6.03 18.47
C THR A 176 -1.99 7.38 18.09
N SER A 177 -2.75 7.45 17.00
CA SER A 177 -3.35 8.70 16.52
C SER A 177 -4.31 9.28 17.56
N ILE A 178 -4.18 10.59 17.77
CA ILE A 178 -5.09 11.40 18.59
C ILE A 178 -6.18 12.08 17.74
N ASP A 179 -6.15 11.90 16.42
CA ASP A 179 -7.18 12.42 15.53
C ASP A 179 -8.55 11.84 15.93
N PRO A 180 -9.56 12.68 16.23
CA PRO A 180 -10.86 12.21 16.69
C PRO A 180 -11.55 11.26 15.72
N SER A 181 -11.40 11.44 14.41
CA SER A 181 -12.02 10.58 13.39
C SER A 181 -11.42 9.17 13.41
N ILE A 182 -10.10 9.07 13.46
CA ILE A 182 -9.37 7.80 13.56
C ILE A 182 -9.65 7.12 14.89
N ARG A 183 -9.58 7.89 15.96
CA ARG A 183 -9.80 7.41 17.32
C ARG A 183 -11.20 6.83 17.48
N SER A 184 -12.23 7.50 16.97
CA SER A 184 -13.61 7.03 17.05
C SER A 184 -13.80 5.68 16.34
N VAL A 185 -13.24 5.49 15.16
CA VAL A 185 -13.32 4.21 14.43
C VAL A 185 -12.59 3.11 15.20
N ARG A 186 -11.39 3.38 15.69
CA ARG A 186 -10.60 2.41 16.46
C ARG A 186 -11.25 2.01 17.78
N GLU A 187 -11.75 2.98 18.55
CA GLU A 187 -12.43 2.72 19.81
C GLU A 187 -13.79 2.05 19.64
N ASN A 188 -14.50 2.35 18.54
CA ASN A 188 -15.73 1.64 18.21
C ASN A 188 -15.48 0.15 17.91
N ALA A 189 -14.35 -0.16 17.26
CA ALA A 189 -13.99 -1.53 16.94
C ALA A 189 -13.65 -2.36 18.20
N ASP A 190 -12.93 -1.76 19.14
CA ASP A 190 -12.41 -2.43 20.35
C ASP A 190 -12.72 -1.65 21.63
N SER A 191 -13.98 -1.48 21.91
CA SER A 191 -14.42 -1.16 23.27
C SER A 191 -14.56 -2.46 24.07
N THR A 192 -14.66 -2.36 25.40
CA THR A 192 -14.99 -3.52 26.25
C THR A 192 -16.30 -4.21 25.86
N VAL A 193 -17.14 -3.51 25.11
CA VAL A 193 -18.46 -3.98 24.64
C VAL A 193 -18.37 -4.54 23.21
N ASN A 194 -17.48 -4.02 22.37
CA ASN A 194 -17.51 -4.21 20.92
C ASN A 194 -16.39 -5.09 20.35
N SER A 195 -15.43 -5.55 21.16
CA SER A 195 -14.31 -6.34 20.66
C SER A 195 -14.75 -7.63 19.96
N ASN A 196 -14.27 -7.89 18.75
CA ASN A 196 -14.60 -9.08 17.95
C ASN A 196 -16.11 -9.32 17.79
N GLN A 197 -16.88 -8.29 17.48
CA GLN A 197 -18.31 -8.40 17.18
C GLN A 197 -18.55 -9.02 15.81
N ILE A 198 -19.47 -9.98 15.75
CA ILE A 198 -20.02 -10.45 14.47
C ILE A 198 -20.90 -9.34 13.88
N LYS A 199 -20.62 -8.96 12.63
CA LYS A 199 -21.38 -7.92 11.91
C LYS A 199 -22.22 -8.48 10.77
N HIS A 200 -21.93 -9.71 10.32
CA HIS A 200 -22.61 -10.35 9.19
C HIS A 200 -22.68 -11.86 9.38
N VAL A 201 -23.76 -12.45 8.86
CA VAL A 201 -23.94 -13.90 8.74
C VAL A 201 -24.22 -14.22 7.27
N TYR A 202 -23.34 -14.98 6.65
CA TYR A 202 -23.48 -15.43 5.28
C TYR A 202 -24.42 -16.65 5.20
N VAL A 203 -25.40 -16.61 4.32
CA VAL A 203 -26.31 -17.72 4.05
C VAL A 203 -25.74 -18.58 2.91
N ASP A 204 -24.92 -19.57 3.26
CA ASP A 204 -24.31 -20.47 2.29
C ASP A 204 -25.33 -21.47 1.72
N ASN A 205 -26.20 -21.97 2.56
CA ASN A 205 -27.34 -22.80 2.16
C ASN A 205 -28.59 -22.36 2.94
N ALA A 206 -29.65 -22.05 2.20
CA ALA A 206 -30.92 -21.60 2.79
C ALA A 206 -31.72 -22.71 3.48
N GLY A 207 -31.34 -23.96 3.24
CA GLY A 207 -32.08 -25.11 3.74
C GLY A 207 -33.47 -25.30 3.11
N ILE A 208 -34.12 -26.39 3.46
CA ILE A 208 -35.47 -26.73 3.01
C ILE A 208 -36.24 -27.36 4.17
N GLY A 209 -37.52 -26.97 4.30
CA GLY A 209 -38.43 -27.57 5.29
C GLY A 209 -38.53 -26.78 6.59
N TYR A 210 -37.98 -25.57 6.63
CA TYR A 210 -38.13 -24.67 7.75
C TYR A 210 -39.48 -23.99 7.74
N GLY A 211 -40.44 -24.02 8.33
CA GLY A 211 -41.70 -23.29 8.29
C GLY A 211 -41.55 -21.81 7.87
N ASN A 212 -42.64 -21.08 7.83
CA ASN A 212 -42.60 -19.64 7.59
C ASN A 212 -42.51 -18.91 8.92
N PHE A 213 -41.51 -18.03 9.07
CA PHE A 213 -41.35 -17.14 10.20
C PHE A 213 -40.63 -15.86 9.82
N THR A 214 -40.87 -14.79 10.56
CA THR A 214 -40.23 -13.50 10.36
C THR A 214 -39.63 -13.00 11.66
N GLY A 215 -38.40 -12.54 11.64
CA GLY A 215 -37.74 -11.94 12.80
C GLY A 215 -37.47 -12.90 13.96
N LYS A 216 -37.36 -14.22 13.66
CA LYS A 216 -36.99 -15.20 14.69
C LYS A 216 -35.61 -14.88 15.25
N GLU A 217 -35.53 -14.57 16.53
CA GLU A 217 -34.26 -14.32 17.21
C GLU A 217 -33.58 -15.64 17.51
N CYS A 218 -32.34 -15.77 17.04
CA CYS A 218 -31.49 -16.95 17.18
C CYS A 218 -30.16 -16.53 17.82
N ASP A 219 -29.68 -17.33 18.78
CA ASP A 219 -28.37 -17.11 19.37
C ASP A 219 -27.26 -17.54 18.42
N ILE A 220 -26.14 -16.85 18.44
CA ILE A 220 -24.91 -17.28 17.79
C ILE A 220 -24.03 -17.87 18.87
N LEU A 221 -23.87 -19.19 18.80
CA LEU A 221 -23.06 -19.98 19.74
C LEU A 221 -21.61 -20.02 19.27
N GLY A 222 -20.66 -19.97 20.21
CA GLY A 222 -19.22 -20.00 19.92
C GLY A 222 -18.39 -19.79 21.16
N ASP A 223 -17.18 -19.32 21.00
CA ASP A 223 -16.29 -18.96 22.12
C ASP A 223 -16.55 -17.55 22.65
N GLY A 224 -17.27 -16.72 21.89
CA GLY A 224 -17.75 -15.42 22.33
C GLY A 224 -19.07 -15.47 23.11
N SER A 225 -19.66 -14.31 23.36
CA SER A 225 -20.91 -14.20 24.08
C SER A 225 -21.82 -13.07 23.58
N GLY A 226 -23.14 -13.31 23.65
CA GLY A 226 -24.15 -12.28 23.42
C GLY A 226 -24.47 -11.94 21.98
N ALA A 227 -23.91 -12.64 20.99
CA ALA A 227 -24.29 -12.44 19.61
C ALA A 227 -25.64 -13.08 19.29
N LYS A 228 -26.46 -12.36 18.52
CA LYS A 228 -27.79 -12.78 18.09
C LYS A 228 -28.06 -12.38 16.65
N ALA A 229 -28.82 -13.23 15.96
CA ALA A 229 -29.28 -12.97 14.62
C ALA A 229 -30.82 -13.06 14.54
N ARG A 230 -31.43 -12.19 13.75
CA ARG A 230 -32.83 -12.31 13.33
C ARG A 230 -32.89 -13.00 12.00
N VAL A 231 -33.66 -14.06 11.95
CA VAL A 231 -33.76 -14.93 10.78
C VAL A 231 -35.19 -14.91 10.25
N ASP A 232 -35.32 -14.76 8.94
CA ASP A 232 -36.58 -14.87 8.21
C ASP A 232 -36.57 -16.14 7.36
N ALA A 233 -37.68 -16.83 7.32
CA ALA A 233 -37.90 -17.97 6.42
C ALA A 233 -39.23 -17.84 5.69
N THR A 234 -39.20 -18.11 4.41
CA THR A 234 -40.39 -18.09 3.54
C THR A 234 -40.37 -19.31 2.64
N SER A 235 -41.54 -19.93 2.45
CA SER A 235 -41.66 -21.15 1.66
C SER A 235 -40.72 -22.28 2.07
N GLY A 236 -40.44 -22.37 3.37
CA GLY A 236 -39.60 -23.39 3.96
C GLY A 236 -38.09 -23.20 3.84
N SER A 237 -37.64 -22.06 3.31
CA SER A 237 -36.20 -21.75 3.18
C SER A 237 -35.85 -20.45 3.87
N ILE A 238 -34.64 -20.34 4.41
CA ILE A 238 -34.11 -19.10 5.02
C ILE A 238 -33.91 -18.06 3.90
N THR A 239 -34.54 -16.90 4.07
CA THR A 239 -34.51 -15.82 3.06
C THR A 239 -33.66 -14.63 3.48
N ASN A 240 -33.55 -14.38 4.79
CA ASN A 240 -32.77 -13.25 5.30
C ASN A 240 -32.21 -13.56 6.69
N VAL A 241 -31.01 -13.07 6.95
CA VAL A 241 -30.37 -13.14 8.27
C VAL A 241 -29.70 -11.80 8.56
N VAL A 242 -30.11 -11.16 9.64
CA VAL A 242 -29.58 -9.87 10.08
C VAL A 242 -29.03 -10.03 11.51
N VAL A 243 -27.81 -9.63 11.73
CA VAL A 243 -27.21 -9.60 13.07
C VAL A 243 -27.93 -8.51 13.88
N SER A 244 -28.64 -8.91 14.93
CA SER A 244 -29.36 -7.99 15.84
C SER A 244 -28.50 -7.56 17.02
N ALA A 245 -27.55 -8.40 17.42
CA ALA A 245 -26.53 -8.10 18.41
C ALA A 245 -25.23 -8.79 18.01
N GLY A 246 -24.15 -8.03 17.88
CA GLY A 246 -22.86 -8.57 17.42
C GLY A 246 -22.11 -9.37 18.49
N GLY A 247 -22.51 -9.26 19.75
CA GLY A 247 -21.82 -9.90 20.87
C GLY A 247 -20.39 -9.41 21.07
N LYS A 248 -19.55 -10.25 21.64
CA LYS A 248 -18.12 -9.95 21.84
C LYS A 248 -17.27 -11.20 21.93
N GLY A 249 -16.00 -11.09 21.56
CA GLY A 249 -14.99 -12.11 21.82
C GLY A 249 -15.05 -13.34 20.89
N TYR A 250 -15.72 -13.24 19.75
CA TYR A 250 -15.85 -14.37 18.83
C TYR A 250 -14.59 -14.58 17.99
N SER A 251 -14.11 -15.82 17.93
CA SER A 251 -13.17 -16.32 16.94
C SER A 251 -13.77 -17.45 16.07
N TYR A 252 -14.92 -17.98 16.47
CA TYR A 252 -15.80 -18.83 15.66
C TYR A 252 -17.23 -18.72 16.16
N GLY A 253 -18.18 -19.09 15.31
CA GLY A 253 -19.58 -19.09 15.72
C GLY A 253 -20.48 -19.92 14.80
N VAL A 254 -21.63 -20.32 15.33
CA VAL A 254 -22.69 -21.04 14.61
C VAL A 254 -24.04 -20.43 15.02
N VAL A 255 -24.90 -20.18 14.06
CA VAL A 255 -26.26 -19.72 14.33
C VAL A 255 -27.12 -20.89 14.79
N ASP A 256 -27.68 -20.80 16.00
CA ASP A 256 -28.59 -21.80 16.54
C ASP A 256 -30.04 -21.51 16.08
N LEU A 257 -30.49 -22.23 15.09
CA LEU A 257 -31.89 -22.13 14.62
C LEU A 257 -32.89 -22.78 15.54
N GLY A 258 -32.43 -23.45 16.62
CA GLY A 258 -33.26 -24.17 17.59
C GLY A 258 -33.87 -25.45 17.02
N THR A 259 -34.36 -26.27 17.91
CA THR A 259 -34.91 -27.60 17.60
C THR A 259 -36.39 -27.58 17.21
N SER A 260 -37.04 -26.42 17.13
CA SER A 260 -38.46 -26.32 16.82
C SER A 260 -38.75 -26.83 15.38
N ASN A 261 -39.51 -27.93 15.27
CA ASN A 261 -39.94 -28.56 14.04
C ASN A 261 -38.84 -29.21 13.15
N THR A 262 -37.87 -29.89 13.79
CA THR A 262 -36.83 -30.63 13.00
C THR A 262 -37.39 -31.79 12.20
N SER A 263 -38.57 -32.28 12.49
CA SER A 263 -39.20 -33.40 11.77
C SER A 263 -39.63 -33.09 10.33
N SER A 264 -39.69 -31.81 9.92
CA SER A 264 -40.04 -31.36 8.59
C SER A 264 -38.84 -30.88 7.78
N ILE A 265 -37.68 -30.73 8.39
CA ILE A 265 -36.47 -30.24 7.73
C ILE A 265 -35.92 -31.35 6.83
N GLN A 266 -35.83 -31.04 5.54
CA GLN A 266 -35.28 -31.94 4.52
C GLN A 266 -33.80 -31.66 4.25
N THR A 267 -33.41 -30.39 4.28
CA THR A 267 -32.02 -29.96 4.11
C THR A 267 -31.70 -28.91 5.17
N LEU A 268 -30.61 -29.11 5.90
CA LEU A 268 -30.16 -28.15 6.89
C LEU A 268 -29.65 -26.86 6.24
N ALA A 269 -30.06 -25.73 6.79
CA ALA A 269 -29.49 -24.45 6.43
C ALA A 269 -28.05 -24.36 6.95
N LYS A 270 -27.18 -23.74 6.17
CA LYS A 270 -25.80 -23.44 6.55
C LYS A 270 -25.62 -21.93 6.62
N LEU A 271 -25.58 -21.41 7.83
CA LEU A 271 -25.46 -20.02 8.16
C LEU A 271 -24.08 -19.79 8.79
N ILE A 272 -23.24 -19.01 8.15
CA ILE A 272 -21.85 -18.83 8.53
C ILE A 272 -21.66 -17.41 9.09
N PRO A 273 -21.50 -17.23 10.41
CA PRO A 273 -21.09 -15.96 10.97
C PRO A 273 -19.70 -15.57 10.47
N MET A 274 -19.55 -14.37 9.92
CA MET A 274 -18.27 -13.82 9.48
C MET A 274 -17.51 -13.29 10.68
N ILE A 275 -16.34 -13.86 10.93
CA ILE A 275 -15.49 -13.45 12.04
C ILE A 275 -14.71 -12.19 11.64
N PRO A 276 -14.81 -11.10 12.41
CA PRO A 276 -14.08 -9.87 12.09
C PRO A 276 -12.56 -10.07 12.27
N PRO A 277 -11.74 -9.15 11.73
CA PRO A 277 -10.32 -9.13 12.06
C PRO A 277 -10.13 -8.95 13.56
N SER A 278 -8.94 -9.31 14.05
CA SER A 278 -8.65 -9.24 15.51
C SER A 278 -9.04 -7.90 16.11
N ARG A 279 -9.83 -7.94 17.18
CA ARG A 279 -10.41 -6.81 17.90
C ARG A 279 -11.47 -6.02 17.11
N GLY A 280 -11.85 -6.45 15.92
CA GLY A 280 -12.95 -5.89 15.14
C GLY A 280 -12.54 -5.00 13.99
N HIS A 281 -13.50 -4.73 13.09
CA HIS A 281 -13.30 -3.91 11.89
C HIS A 281 -12.94 -2.46 12.25
N GLY A 282 -11.78 -1.99 11.76
CA GLY A 282 -11.26 -0.65 12.02
C GLY A 282 -10.33 -0.54 13.22
N PHE A 283 -10.09 -1.62 13.98
CA PHE A 283 -9.12 -1.58 15.07
C PHE A 283 -7.68 -1.46 14.57
N ASP A 284 -7.28 -2.36 13.69
CA ASP A 284 -5.98 -2.36 13.03
C ASP A 284 -6.16 -2.41 11.51
N ILE A 285 -6.25 -1.25 10.89
CA ILE A 285 -6.43 -1.14 9.43
C ILE A 285 -5.24 -1.69 8.64
N TYR A 286 -4.06 -1.77 9.25
CA TYR A 286 -2.90 -2.30 8.55
C TYR A 286 -3.02 -3.80 8.30
N SER A 287 -3.44 -4.52 9.32
CA SER A 287 -3.72 -5.94 9.22
C SER A 287 -5.00 -6.20 8.42
N GLU A 288 -6.06 -5.43 8.68
CA GLU A 288 -7.36 -5.61 8.01
C GLU A 288 -7.28 -5.41 6.50
N LEU A 289 -6.50 -4.42 6.02
CA LEU A 289 -6.40 -4.09 4.60
C LEU A 289 -5.13 -4.64 3.92
N GLY A 290 -4.28 -5.37 4.65
CA GLY A 290 -3.08 -5.99 4.11
C GLY A 290 -2.04 -4.98 3.60
N THR A 291 -1.63 -4.03 4.47
CA THR A 291 -0.68 -2.98 4.10
C THR A 291 0.77 -3.49 4.09
N ASP A 292 1.13 -4.23 3.07
CA ASP A 292 2.46 -4.81 2.86
C ASP A 292 3.41 -3.93 2.02
N LYS A 293 2.90 -2.80 1.51
CA LYS A 293 3.63 -1.90 0.62
C LYS A 293 3.73 -0.49 1.18
N VAL A 294 4.73 0.23 0.70
CA VAL A 294 4.92 1.65 1.02
C VAL A 294 5.14 2.46 -0.26
N LEU A 295 4.62 3.68 -0.30
CA LEU A 295 5.03 4.70 -1.25
C LEU A 295 6.04 5.64 -0.59
N ILE A 296 7.05 5.97 -1.36
CA ILE A 296 8.08 6.92 -0.97
C ILE A 296 8.00 8.12 -1.93
N TYR A 297 7.77 9.29 -1.37
CA TYR A 297 7.84 10.54 -2.10
C TYR A 297 9.24 11.14 -1.97
N ALA A 298 9.91 11.33 -3.09
CA ALA A 298 11.18 12.04 -3.13
C ALA A 298 11.17 13.01 -4.31
N ARG A 299 11.37 14.30 -4.01
CA ARG A 299 11.57 15.32 -5.01
C ARG A 299 13.03 15.72 -4.99
N PHE A 300 13.70 15.57 -6.12
CA PHE A 300 15.01 16.13 -6.34
C PHE A 300 14.79 17.54 -6.88
N ASP A 301 15.26 18.51 -6.12
CA ASP A 301 15.06 19.93 -6.43
C ASP A 301 16.29 20.47 -7.14
N ASP A 302 16.08 21.24 -8.20
CA ASP A 302 17.13 21.89 -8.98
C ASP A 302 17.40 23.35 -8.52
N ALA A 303 17.00 23.70 -7.30
CA ALA A 303 17.19 25.04 -6.76
C ALA A 303 18.68 25.44 -6.74
N THR A 304 19.58 24.47 -6.61
CA THR A 304 21.05 24.65 -6.62
C THR A 304 21.68 24.34 -7.97
N LYS A 305 20.88 23.92 -8.97
CA LYS A 305 21.35 23.43 -10.28
C LYS A 305 22.34 22.27 -10.20
N ASP A 306 22.35 21.54 -9.10
CA ASP A 306 23.21 20.37 -8.89
C ASP A 306 22.62 19.09 -9.50
N PHE A 307 21.39 19.15 -9.96
CA PHE A 307 20.66 18.02 -10.53
C PHE A 307 20.42 18.24 -12.04
N PRO A 308 21.02 17.43 -12.91
CA PRO A 308 20.85 17.55 -14.36
C PRO A 308 19.40 17.28 -14.75
N VAL A 309 18.72 18.25 -15.37
CA VAL A 309 17.29 18.19 -15.71
C VAL A 309 16.98 17.10 -16.75
N ASP A 310 17.92 16.81 -17.64
CA ASP A 310 17.75 15.83 -18.72
C ASP A 310 18.33 14.44 -18.40
N THR A 311 18.66 14.18 -17.14
CA THR A 311 19.25 12.90 -16.76
C THR A 311 18.17 11.84 -16.59
N LYS A 312 18.35 10.72 -17.27
CA LYS A 312 17.55 9.50 -17.08
C LYS A 312 18.21 8.61 -16.03
N PHE A 313 17.42 7.95 -15.23
CA PHE A 313 17.88 7.05 -14.19
C PHE A 313 17.38 5.63 -14.49
N ALA A 314 18.28 4.65 -14.41
CA ALA A 314 17.95 3.25 -14.63
C ALA A 314 17.57 2.52 -13.33
N GLN A 315 18.01 3.04 -12.20
CA GLN A 315 17.75 2.41 -10.90
C GLN A 315 17.47 3.45 -9.83
N VAL A 316 16.56 3.07 -8.93
CA VAL A 316 16.27 3.78 -7.68
C VAL A 316 16.56 2.80 -6.54
N GLY A 317 17.43 3.19 -5.62
CA GLY A 317 17.80 2.37 -4.48
C GLY A 317 17.47 3.05 -3.15
N ILE A 318 17.20 2.25 -2.12
CA ILE A 318 17.03 2.73 -0.75
C ILE A 318 18.29 2.39 0.03
N LEU A 319 18.94 3.42 0.58
CA LEU A 319 20.11 3.27 1.42
C LEU A 319 19.70 3.36 2.90
N LYS A 320 19.98 2.32 3.65
CA LYS A 320 19.74 2.30 5.09
C LYS A 320 20.97 2.83 5.83
N ASN A 321 20.77 3.95 6.53
CA ASN A 321 21.76 4.53 7.45
C ASN A 321 23.20 4.50 6.90
N PRO A 322 23.49 5.17 5.76
CA PRO A 322 24.86 5.22 5.26
C PRO A 322 25.77 5.88 6.31
N THR A 323 26.94 5.32 6.52
CA THR A 323 27.92 5.82 7.47
C THR A 323 29.05 6.55 6.76
N LYS A 324 29.74 7.43 7.46
CA LYS A 324 30.98 8.03 6.98
C LYS A 324 32.05 6.95 6.83
N ALA A 325 32.99 7.14 5.91
CA ALA A 325 34.12 6.24 5.76
C ALA A 325 34.84 6.06 7.08
N GLU A 326 35.20 4.81 7.42
CA GLU A 326 35.91 4.44 8.66
C GLU A 326 35.23 4.88 9.97
N SER A 327 33.94 5.11 9.95
CA SER A 327 33.14 5.57 11.10
C SER A 327 31.83 4.83 11.22
N THR A 328 31.29 4.75 12.42
CA THR A 328 29.94 4.29 12.69
C THR A 328 28.90 5.43 12.66
N GLU A 329 29.37 6.66 12.48
CA GLU A 329 28.52 7.84 12.46
C GLU A 329 27.68 7.88 11.17
N ILE A 330 26.36 7.98 11.34
CA ILE A 330 25.42 8.08 10.21
C ILE A 330 25.55 9.48 9.59
N PHE A 331 25.54 9.54 8.27
CA PHE A 331 25.54 10.82 7.56
C PHE A 331 24.35 11.70 7.97
N SER A 332 24.65 12.96 8.24
CA SER A 332 23.63 14.01 8.32
C SER A 332 23.44 14.71 6.97
N GLU A 333 22.35 15.44 6.85
CA GLU A 333 22.06 16.25 5.67
C GLU A 333 23.20 17.24 5.39
N GLY A 334 23.61 17.36 4.14
CA GLY A 334 24.70 18.24 3.72
C GLY A 334 26.12 17.66 3.85
N GLN A 335 26.30 16.52 4.51
CA GLN A 335 27.63 15.93 4.70
C GLN A 335 27.97 14.82 3.71
N PHE A 336 26.99 14.31 2.97
CA PHE A 336 27.20 13.20 2.05
C PHE A 336 27.18 13.64 0.61
N SER A 337 28.24 13.25 -0.10
CA SER A 337 28.24 13.21 -1.55
C SER A 337 28.79 11.85 -1.98
N GLY A 338 28.02 11.08 -2.72
CA GLY A 338 28.46 9.82 -3.36
C GLY A 338 29.39 10.06 -4.56
N LEU A 339 29.66 11.33 -4.88
CA LEU A 339 30.52 11.68 -5.97
C LEU A 339 31.99 11.59 -5.55
N PRO A 340 32.86 11.06 -6.41
CA PRO A 340 34.30 11.16 -6.20
C PRO A 340 34.72 12.62 -6.15
N ALA A 341 35.74 12.89 -5.35
CA ALA A 341 36.26 14.25 -5.16
C ALA A 341 37.74 14.31 -5.47
N ILE A 342 38.18 15.43 -5.99
CA ILE A 342 39.59 15.78 -6.18
C ILE A 342 39.84 17.04 -5.36
N LYS A 343 40.83 17.01 -4.46
CA LYS A 343 41.36 18.22 -3.84
C LYS A 343 42.44 18.79 -4.73
N MET A 344 42.30 20.06 -5.11
CA MET A 344 43.31 20.77 -5.84
C MET A 344 44.46 21.14 -4.89
N ASP A 345 45.69 21.11 -5.38
CA ASP A 345 46.85 21.54 -4.61
C ASP A 345 46.77 23.07 -4.44
N ASP A 346 46.79 23.50 -3.19
CA ASP A 346 46.75 24.90 -2.80
C ASP A 346 48.12 25.54 -2.61
N SER A 347 49.20 24.76 -2.83
CA SER A 347 50.58 25.24 -2.76
C SER A 347 50.98 26.21 -3.88
N ASP A 348 50.27 26.18 -4.99
CA ASP A 348 50.46 27.08 -6.13
C ASP A 348 49.20 27.84 -6.51
N SER A 349 49.02 28.99 -5.84
CA SER A 349 47.85 29.85 -6.03
C SER A 349 47.66 30.43 -7.44
N LEU A 350 48.70 30.33 -8.29
CA LEU A 350 48.61 30.81 -9.67
C LEU A 350 47.89 29.84 -10.58
N ASN A 351 47.74 28.58 -10.23
CA ASN A 351 47.11 27.54 -11.01
C ASN A 351 45.70 27.13 -10.52
N LEU A 352 45.24 27.73 -9.41
CA LEU A 352 43.89 27.50 -8.94
C LEU A 352 42.89 28.31 -9.79
N PRO A 353 41.76 27.72 -10.14
CA PRO A 353 40.67 28.47 -10.77
C PRO A 353 40.26 29.65 -9.88
N SER A 354 40.47 30.88 -10.36
CA SER A 354 40.09 32.10 -9.63
C SER A 354 38.58 32.38 -9.63
N GLY A 355 37.79 31.50 -10.21
CA GLY A 355 36.33 31.57 -10.31
C GLY A 355 35.67 30.23 -10.00
N SER A 356 34.34 30.26 -9.87
CA SER A 356 33.57 29.04 -9.74
C SER A 356 33.65 28.22 -11.02
N LEU A 357 34.03 26.96 -10.93
CA LEU A 357 33.82 26.00 -12.02
C LEU A 357 32.31 25.83 -12.24
N THR A 358 31.93 25.78 -13.49
CA THR A 358 30.50 25.63 -13.85
C THR A 358 30.10 24.17 -13.73
N VAL A 359 28.97 23.90 -13.10
CA VAL A 359 28.39 22.54 -13.07
C VAL A 359 28.18 22.03 -14.49
N GLY A 360 28.65 20.82 -14.76
CA GLY A 360 28.64 20.21 -16.10
C GLY A 360 29.85 20.59 -16.96
N GLU A 361 30.75 21.43 -16.48
CA GLU A 361 32.02 21.73 -17.19
C GLU A 361 32.90 20.48 -17.25
N LYS A 362 33.48 20.23 -18.41
CA LYS A 362 34.38 19.10 -18.65
C LYS A 362 35.75 19.38 -18.06
N ILE A 363 36.20 18.51 -17.19
CA ILE A 363 37.57 18.49 -16.68
C ILE A 363 38.35 17.32 -17.27
N THR A 364 39.62 17.56 -17.59
CA THR A 364 40.48 16.54 -18.20
C THR A 364 41.82 16.47 -17.45
N GLN A 365 42.37 15.27 -17.37
CA GLN A 365 43.71 15.04 -16.81
C GLN A 365 44.52 14.15 -17.76
N LEU A 366 45.69 14.63 -18.14
CA LEU A 366 46.62 13.79 -18.88
C LEU A 366 47.30 12.81 -17.93
N ARG A 367 47.21 11.54 -18.21
CA ARG A 367 47.81 10.45 -17.44
C ARG A 367 49.24 10.16 -17.93
N GLU A 368 50.02 9.49 -17.06
CA GLU A 368 51.39 9.09 -17.36
C GLU A 368 51.49 8.15 -18.58
N ASP A 369 50.43 7.39 -18.88
CA ASP A 369 50.34 6.50 -20.04
C ASP A 369 49.99 7.24 -21.33
N GLY A 370 49.92 8.56 -21.32
CA GLY A 370 49.60 9.41 -22.47
C GLY A 370 48.10 9.47 -22.81
N LYS A 371 47.23 8.80 -22.02
CA LYS A 371 45.78 8.87 -22.20
C LYS A 371 45.18 10.00 -21.37
N THR A 372 44.05 10.52 -21.81
CA THR A 372 43.33 11.58 -21.10
C THR A 372 42.17 10.98 -20.28
N ALA A 373 42.16 11.21 -18.99
CA ALA A 373 41.01 10.97 -18.17
C ALA A 373 40.04 12.17 -18.28
N GLU A 374 38.75 11.88 -18.35
CA GLU A 374 37.69 12.88 -18.50
C GLU A 374 36.65 12.76 -17.40
N ALA A 375 36.15 13.90 -16.92
CA ALA A 375 35.07 13.97 -15.96
C ALA A 375 34.31 15.29 -16.12
N TYR A 376 33.20 15.42 -15.43
CA TYR A 376 32.39 16.64 -15.43
C TYR A 376 32.21 17.15 -13.99
N VAL A 377 32.29 18.45 -13.83
CA VAL A 377 32.15 19.11 -12.53
C VAL A 377 30.72 18.95 -12.04
N ALA A 378 30.54 18.44 -10.84
CA ALA A 378 29.28 18.40 -10.11
C ALA A 378 29.15 19.57 -9.12
N SER A 379 30.25 19.91 -8.43
CA SER A 379 30.35 21.09 -7.59
C SER A 379 31.83 21.44 -7.37
N TYR A 380 32.10 22.70 -7.10
CA TYR A 380 33.40 23.18 -6.70
C TYR A 380 33.27 24.06 -5.46
N ASP A 381 33.99 23.68 -4.44
CA ASP A 381 34.09 24.44 -3.20
C ASP A 381 35.38 25.27 -3.25
N VAL A 382 35.22 26.58 -3.34
CA VAL A 382 36.33 27.56 -3.49
C VAL A 382 37.17 27.64 -2.21
N ASP A 383 36.55 27.43 -1.05
CA ASP A 383 37.24 27.58 0.25
C ASP A 383 38.12 26.36 0.57
N THR A 384 37.67 25.19 0.16
CA THR A 384 38.40 23.94 0.42
C THR A 384 39.18 23.45 -0.80
N HIS A 385 39.00 24.07 -1.97
CA HIS A 385 39.55 23.68 -3.27
C HIS A 385 39.21 22.22 -3.66
N VAL A 386 38.02 21.78 -3.29
CA VAL A 386 37.54 20.42 -3.59
C VAL A 386 36.57 20.48 -4.75
N ILE A 387 36.89 19.74 -5.80
CA ILE A 387 36.00 19.47 -6.94
C ILE A 387 35.32 18.14 -6.74
N LYS A 388 33.99 18.12 -6.69
CA LYS A 388 33.22 16.90 -6.85
C LYS A 388 32.86 16.72 -8.31
N TYR A 389 33.03 15.49 -8.82
CA TYR A 389 32.86 15.24 -10.24
C TYR A 389 32.09 13.96 -10.48
N PHE A 390 31.46 13.86 -11.64
CA PHE A 390 30.91 12.63 -12.17
C PHE A 390 31.64 12.23 -13.45
N ARG A 391 31.73 10.93 -13.66
CA ARG A 391 32.30 10.36 -14.88
C ARG A 391 31.20 10.01 -15.82
N ASP A 392 31.37 10.36 -17.08
CA ASP A 392 30.56 9.76 -18.13
C ASP A 392 31.04 8.31 -18.33
N ARG A 393 30.24 7.38 -17.82
CA ARG A 393 30.56 5.95 -17.88
C ARG A 393 30.23 5.33 -19.24
N SER A 394 29.73 6.11 -20.19
CA SER A 394 29.65 5.71 -21.58
C SER A 394 31.06 5.65 -22.24
N LEU A 395 32.03 6.35 -21.66
CA LEU A 395 33.41 6.31 -22.10
C LEU A 395 34.11 5.08 -21.52
N ASN A 396 34.53 4.16 -22.39
CA ASN A 396 35.40 3.04 -22.01
C ASN A 396 36.76 3.58 -21.56
N TYR A 397 37.02 3.61 -20.28
CA TYR A 397 38.37 3.82 -19.77
C TYR A 397 39.12 2.48 -19.89
N THR A 398 39.77 2.26 -21.00
CA THR A 398 40.74 1.15 -21.19
C THR A 398 42.12 1.55 -20.71
#